data_466b69ba6c1593c62beffbcbf5ae403a
#
_entry.id   466b69ba6c1593c62beffbcbf5ae403a
#
_cell.length_a   1.000
_cell.length_b   1.000
_cell.length_c   1.000
_cell.angle_alpha   90.00
_cell.angle_beta   90.00
_cell.angle_gamma   90.00
#
_symmetry.space_group_name_H-M   'P 1'
#
loop_
_entity.id
_entity.type
_entity.pdbx_description
1 polymer ?
#
loop_
_entity_poly.entity_id
_entity_poly.type
_entity_poly.pdbx_seq_one_letter_code
_entity_poly.pdbx_strand_id
1 'polypeptide(L)'
;MTERISYIDNTRAILIALVVLGHILNYANPKYDIVPYVLVQQFLDSFHMPAFFILSGMLTNGDKWRGRSVGSYFLHKAKTLLVPYLFFECVAILYKHFVLRSVSIAEGLRLMLTFRCNIGADWFLPAMFAACALYCLYIRFPKKLAWGIGGGLLCIALRFMPAGHVPTLIFRGALGFVFMLAGNLLNKPLTEFKTLKICVAFALTAAAAAMYLKLSINNSFFSGKLDNPVLYLVSGICGTYFVMGIARLIPWKWVGCIGQNALTIMGTHQLVLYTVKIGSSPLWVVGSFLLIAAVEAVLIFAINRFCPMLVGKTRKEK
;
A
#
# COMPACT_ATOMS: atom_id res chain seq x y z
N MET A 1 2.02 -27.43 5.61
CA MET A 1 2.38 -25.99 5.66
C MET A 1 3.00 -25.66 4.30
N THR A 2 2.34 -24.82 3.49
CA THR A 2 2.95 -24.34 2.23
C THR A 2 4.20 -23.55 2.60
N GLU A 3 5.35 -23.91 2.01
CA GLU A 3 6.59 -23.13 2.19
C GLU A 3 6.30 -21.65 1.94
N ARG A 4 6.64 -20.84 2.92
CA ARG A 4 6.48 -19.39 2.84
C ARG A 4 7.48 -18.86 1.83
N ILE A 5 7.01 -18.22 0.78
CA ILE A 5 7.84 -17.69 -0.29
C ILE A 5 8.60 -16.48 0.23
N SER A 6 9.86 -16.67 0.67
CA SER A 6 10.67 -15.66 1.37
C SER A 6 10.83 -14.35 0.58
N TYR A 7 10.96 -14.39 -0.74
CA TYR A 7 11.11 -13.16 -1.54
C TYR A 7 9.86 -12.28 -1.55
N ILE A 8 8.67 -12.84 -1.30
CA ILE A 8 7.44 -12.05 -1.17
C ILE A 8 7.46 -11.21 0.10
N ASP A 9 7.93 -11.77 1.20
CA ASP A 9 8.10 -11.02 2.45
C ASP A 9 9.20 -9.95 2.27
N ASN A 10 10.31 -10.27 1.59
CA ASN A 10 11.33 -9.29 1.24
C ASN A 10 10.78 -8.18 0.33
N THR A 11 9.91 -8.52 -0.63
CA THR A 11 9.23 -7.52 -1.48
C THR A 11 8.40 -6.57 -0.64
N ARG A 12 7.62 -7.07 0.31
CA ARG A 12 6.84 -6.22 1.24
C ARG A 12 7.74 -5.34 2.10
N ALA A 13 8.91 -5.87 2.53
CA ALA A 13 9.88 -5.09 3.30
C ALA A 13 10.43 -3.91 2.49
N ILE A 14 10.81 -4.14 1.24
CA ILE A 14 11.26 -3.06 0.35
C ILE A 14 10.12 -2.05 0.13
N LEU A 15 8.92 -2.52 -0.22
CA LEU A 15 7.79 -1.65 -0.50
C LEU A 15 7.42 -0.78 0.70
N ILE A 16 7.39 -1.32 1.92
CA ILE A 16 7.07 -0.51 3.10
C ILE A 16 8.18 0.48 3.44
N ALA A 17 9.45 0.11 3.21
CA ALA A 17 10.56 1.05 3.34
C ALA A 17 10.45 2.22 2.34
N LEU A 18 10.02 1.94 1.10
CA LEU A 18 9.75 2.96 0.08
C LEU A 18 8.56 3.85 0.45
N VAL A 19 7.52 3.31 1.09
CA VAL A 19 6.40 4.10 1.64
C VAL A 19 6.90 5.07 2.70
N VAL A 20 7.70 4.59 3.66
CA VAL A 20 8.30 5.43 4.72
C VAL A 20 9.16 6.52 4.10
N LEU A 21 10.02 6.17 3.14
CA LEU A 21 10.86 7.13 2.42
C LEU A 21 10.02 8.19 1.70
N GLY A 22 8.98 7.79 0.97
CA GLY A 22 8.08 8.71 0.28
C GLY A 22 7.43 9.71 1.23
N HIS A 23 6.99 9.27 2.41
CA HIS A 23 6.44 10.17 3.43
C HIS A 23 7.51 11.10 4.01
N ILE A 24 8.73 10.61 4.28
CA ILE A 24 9.84 11.48 4.72
C ILE A 24 10.14 12.56 3.68
N LEU A 25 10.20 12.21 2.39
CA LEU A 25 10.44 13.17 1.32
C LEU A 25 9.33 14.23 1.22
N ASN A 26 8.07 13.85 1.43
CA ASN A 26 6.95 14.80 1.51
C ASN A 26 7.13 15.82 2.62
N TYR A 27 7.60 15.39 3.81
CA TYR A 27 7.86 16.29 4.93
C TYR A 27 9.13 17.11 4.74
N ALA A 28 10.16 16.56 4.07
CA ALA A 28 11.42 17.25 3.78
C ALA A 28 11.26 18.29 2.66
N ASN A 29 10.29 18.12 1.77
CA ASN A 29 10.04 18.97 0.61
C ASN A 29 8.55 19.33 0.44
N PRO A 30 7.95 20.04 1.40
CA PRO A 30 6.52 20.36 1.38
C PRO A 30 6.11 21.31 0.24
N LYS A 31 7.06 22.05 -0.34
CA LYS A 31 6.84 22.96 -1.46
C LYS A 31 7.06 22.32 -2.83
N TYR A 32 7.55 21.06 -2.86
CA TYR A 32 7.92 20.34 -4.09
C TYR A 32 8.92 21.09 -4.99
N ASP A 33 9.84 21.88 -4.40
CA ASP A 33 10.84 22.69 -5.08
C ASP A 33 12.23 22.02 -5.19
N ILE A 34 12.47 20.95 -4.40
CA ILE A 34 13.71 20.18 -4.45
C ILE A 34 13.59 19.07 -5.52
N VAL A 35 14.07 19.36 -6.71
CA VAL A 35 13.92 18.49 -7.89
C VAL A 35 14.33 17.03 -7.66
N PRO A 36 15.49 16.69 -7.05
CA PRO A 36 15.84 15.29 -6.79
C PRO A 36 14.80 14.56 -5.94
N TYR A 37 14.19 15.21 -4.95
CA TYR A 37 13.16 14.61 -4.10
C TYR A 37 11.87 14.37 -4.87
N VAL A 38 11.50 15.34 -5.72
CA VAL A 38 10.32 15.20 -6.60
C VAL A 38 10.50 14.04 -7.57
N LEU A 39 11.69 13.86 -8.17
CA LEU A 39 11.98 12.74 -9.06
C LEU A 39 11.83 11.38 -8.35
N VAL A 40 12.44 11.25 -7.17
CA VAL A 40 12.32 10.02 -6.38
C VAL A 40 10.86 9.76 -6.01
N GLN A 41 10.13 10.78 -5.60
CA GLN A 41 8.74 10.66 -5.22
C GLN A 41 7.85 10.23 -6.38
N GLN A 42 7.99 10.84 -7.56
CA GLN A 42 7.25 10.43 -8.75
C GLN A 42 7.57 8.97 -9.15
N PHE A 43 8.83 8.58 -9.01
CA PHE A 43 9.22 7.19 -9.24
C PHE A 43 8.50 6.24 -8.26
N LEU A 44 8.51 6.55 -6.97
CA LEU A 44 7.83 5.76 -5.94
C LEU A 44 6.31 5.72 -6.18
N ASP A 45 5.67 6.87 -6.38
CA ASP A 45 4.23 7.00 -6.54
C ASP A 45 3.70 6.27 -7.77
N SER A 46 4.56 6.06 -8.78
CA SER A 46 4.19 5.34 -10.00
C SER A 46 3.87 3.86 -9.78
N PHE A 47 4.37 3.23 -8.70
CA PHE A 47 4.22 1.78 -8.52
C PHE A 47 4.06 1.27 -7.08
N HIS A 48 4.54 1.98 -6.04
CA HIS A 48 4.64 1.38 -4.70
C HIS A 48 3.28 0.98 -4.12
N MET A 49 2.25 1.80 -4.30
CA MET A 49 0.88 1.44 -3.86
C MET A 49 0.24 0.37 -4.76
N PRO A 50 0.27 0.49 -6.11
CA PRO A 50 -0.09 -0.60 -7.00
C PRO A 50 0.50 -1.96 -6.61
N ALA A 51 1.77 -2.00 -6.22
CA ALA A 51 2.47 -3.24 -5.90
C ALA A 51 1.84 -4.02 -4.74
N PHE A 52 1.34 -3.35 -3.70
CA PHE A 52 0.64 -4.04 -2.61
C PHE A 52 -0.65 -4.71 -3.07
N PHE A 53 -1.40 -4.07 -3.97
CA PHE A 53 -2.60 -4.67 -4.55
C PHE A 53 -2.26 -5.82 -5.49
N ILE A 54 -1.23 -5.69 -6.34
CA ILE A 54 -0.73 -6.75 -7.22
C ILE A 54 -0.33 -7.98 -6.38
N LEU A 55 0.50 -7.79 -5.35
CA LEU A 55 0.89 -8.87 -4.43
C LEU A 55 -0.31 -9.52 -3.74
N SER A 56 -1.32 -8.73 -3.34
CA SER A 56 -2.55 -9.27 -2.75
C SER A 56 -3.31 -10.16 -3.74
N GLY A 57 -3.38 -9.76 -5.01
CA GLY A 57 -4.00 -10.54 -6.08
C GLY A 57 -3.24 -11.84 -6.39
N MET A 58 -1.90 -11.78 -6.45
CA MET A 58 -1.03 -12.94 -6.65
C MET A 58 -1.19 -13.99 -5.53
N LEU A 59 -1.32 -13.54 -4.29
CA LEU A 59 -1.34 -14.41 -3.10
C LEU A 59 -2.74 -14.91 -2.73
N THR A 60 -3.80 -14.35 -3.31
CA THR A 60 -5.15 -14.78 -3.00
C THR A 60 -5.47 -16.09 -3.71
N ASN A 61 -5.58 -17.17 -2.96
CA ASN A 61 -6.00 -18.47 -3.49
C ASN A 61 -7.51 -18.45 -3.78
N GLY A 62 -7.86 -18.26 -5.05
CA GLY A 62 -9.25 -18.18 -5.51
C GLY A 62 -10.04 -19.46 -5.25
N ASP A 63 -9.43 -20.64 -5.45
CA ASP A 63 -10.13 -21.94 -5.28
C ASP A 63 -10.51 -22.19 -3.82
N LYS A 64 -9.61 -21.88 -2.90
CA LYS A 64 -9.88 -21.94 -1.45
C LYS A 64 -11.09 -21.09 -1.06
N TRP A 65 -11.22 -19.89 -1.63
CA TRP A 65 -12.29 -18.97 -1.28
C TRP A 65 -13.58 -19.21 -2.05
N ARG A 66 -13.51 -19.81 -3.23
CA ARG A 66 -14.71 -20.25 -4.00
C ARG A 66 -15.51 -21.29 -3.24
N GLY A 67 -14.83 -22.21 -2.56
CA GLY A 67 -15.45 -23.24 -1.73
C GLY A 67 -15.99 -22.77 -0.37
N ARG A 68 -15.80 -21.49 0.01
CA ARG A 68 -16.27 -20.92 1.28
C ARG A 68 -17.41 -19.93 1.09
N SER A 69 -18.21 -19.72 2.15
CA SER A 69 -19.28 -18.72 2.13
C SER A 69 -18.75 -17.30 1.94
N VAL A 70 -19.56 -16.43 1.34
CA VAL A 70 -19.27 -14.98 1.18
C VAL A 70 -19.00 -14.35 2.54
N GLY A 71 -19.84 -14.65 3.54
CA GLY A 71 -19.69 -14.13 4.90
C GLY A 71 -18.35 -14.51 5.53
N SER A 72 -17.88 -15.76 5.33
CA SER A 72 -16.57 -16.20 5.83
C SER A 72 -15.41 -15.42 5.19
N TYR A 73 -15.51 -15.11 3.89
CA TYR A 73 -14.51 -14.28 3.20
C TYR A 73 -14.47 -12.86 3.77
N PHE A 74 -15.64 -12.21 3.87
CA PHE A 74 -15.73 -10.85 4.40
C PHE A 74 -15.30 -10.75 5.86
N LEU A 75 -15.70 -11.70 6.70
CA LEU A 75 -15.27 -11.73 8.10
C LEU A 75 -13.75 -11.87 8.23
N HIS A 76 -13.13 -12.73 7.39
CA HIS A 76 -11.68 -12.85 7.36
C HIS A 76 -11.01 -11.54 6.93
N LYS A 77 -11.51 -10.91 5.87
CA LYS A 77 -10.94 -9.63 5.39
C LYS A 77 -11.17 -8.47 6.36
N ALA A 78 -12.33 -8.43 7.02
CA ALA A 78 -12.61 -7.45 8.08
C ALA A 78 -11.61 -7.60 9.24
N LYS A 79 -11.41 -8.84 9.73
CA LYS A 79 -10.44 -9.10 10.81
C LYS A 79 -9.00 -8.73 10.43
N THR A 80 -8.60 -8.88 9.17
CA THR A 80 -7.22 -8.64 8.73
C THR A 80 -6.96 -7.22 8.21
N LEU A 81 -8.00 -6.44 7.92
CA LEU A 81 -7.89 -5.10 7.36
C LEU A 81 -8.63 -4.04 8.18
N LEU A 82 -9.91 -4.26 8.54
CA LEU A 82 -10.69 -3.25 9.25
C LEU A 82 -10.39 -3.22 10.76
N VAL A 83 -10.11 -4.37 11.39
CA VAL A 83 -9.70 -4.37 12.80
C VAL A 83 -8.37 -3.63 12.99
N PRO A 84 -7.30 -3.90 12.20
CA PRO A 84 -6.10 -3.06 12.25
C PRO A 84 -6.36 -1.58 11.96
N TYR A 85 -7.18 -1.27 10.96
CA TYR A 85 -7.58 0.11 10.67
C TYR A 85 -8.14 0.83 11.89
N LEU A 86 -9.17 0.23 12.53
CA LEU A 86 -9.79 0.81 13.72
C LEU A 86 -8.78 0.94 14.87
N PHE A 87 -7.91 -0.04 15.05
CA PHE A 87 -6.89 0.00 16.09
C PHE A 87 -5.91 1.18 15.89
N PHE A 88 -5.32 1.31 14.70
CA PHE A 88 -4.37 2.39 14.42
C PHE A 88 -5.04 3.77 14.45
N GLU A 89 -6.25 3.89 13.92
CA GLU A 89 -7.01 5.13 13.97
C GLU A 89 -7.37 5.55 15.41
N CYS A 90 -7.75 4.59 16.27
CA CYS A 90 -7.97 4.88 17.70
C CYS A 90 -6.68 5.37 18.38
N VAL A 91 -5.56 4.70 18.13
CA VAL A 91 -4.24 5.14 18.64
C VAL A 91 -3.91 6.55 18.14
N ALA A 92 -4.16 6.81 16.85
CA ALA A 92 -3.92 8.13 16.27
C ALA A 92 -4.80 9.23 16.86
N ILE A 93 -6.08 8.95 17.11
CA ILE A 93 -7.00 9.90 17.76
C ILE A 93 -6.48 10.28 19.15
N LEU A 94 -6.15 9.26 19.96
CA LEU A 94 -5.62 9.49 21.31
C LEU A 94 -4.29 10.27 21.27
N TYR A 95 -3.40 9.90 20.37
CA TYR A 95 -2.11 10.55 20.20
C TYR A 95 -2.26 12.02 19.75
N LYS A 96 -3.06 12.28 18.71
CA LYS A 96 -3.31 13.65 18.22
C LYS A 96 -4.05 14.51 19.24
N HIS A 97 -4.93 13.93 20.04
CA HIS A 97 -5.69 14.65 21.05
C HIS A 97 -4.82 15.01 22.27
N PHE A 98 -4.19 14.00 22.88
CA PHE A 98 -3.51 14.18 24.17
C PHE A 98 -2.07 14.66 24.03
N VAL A 99 -1.33 14.21 23.00
CA VAL A 99 0.09 14.54 22.81
C VAL A 99 0.26 15.75 21.90
N LEU A 100 -0.30 15.70 20.69
CA LEU A 100 -0.12 16.78 19.72
C LEU A 100 -1.10 17.94 19.90
N ARG A 101 -2.20 17.72 20.62
CA ARG A 101 -3.28 18.69 20.85
C ARG A 101 -3.81 19.34 19.56
N SER A 102 -3.84 18.56 18.47
CA SER A 102 -4.15 19.04 17.12
C SER A 102 -5.55 18.66 16.63
N VAL A 103 -6.19 17.65 17.23
CA VAL A 103 -7.51 17.15 16.83
C VAL A 103 -8.34 16.83 18.07
N SER A 104 -9.63 17.19 18.08
CA SER A 104 -10.56 16.75 19.12
C SER A 104 -10.94 15.28 18.92
N ILE A 105 -11.35 14.60 20.00
CA ILE A 105 -11.81 13.18 19.91
C ILE A 105 -12.99 13.07 18.94
N ALA A 106 -13.95 13.98 19.01
CA ALA A 106 -15.12 13.98 18.13
C ALA A 106 -14.74 14.12 16.64
N GLU A 107 -13.83 15.03 16.32
CA GLU A 107 -13.32 15.20 14.96
C GLU A 107 -12.50 13.99 14.52
N GLY A 108 -11.66 13.43 15.38
CA GLY A 108 -10.91 12.22 15.10
C GLY A 108 -11.81 11.02 14.79
N LEU A 109 -12.88 10.83 15.57
CA LEU A 109 -13.90 9.80 15.30
C LEU A 109 -14.62 10.05 13.97
N ARG A 110 -14.96 11.31 13.67
CA ARG A 110 -15.57 11.68 12.40
C ARG A 110 -14.65 11.33 11.21
N LEU A 111 -13.35 11.64 11.31
CA LEU A 111 -12.37 11.31 10.27
C LEU A 111 -12.27 9.78 10.08
N MET A 112 -12.18 9.02 11.16
CA MET A 112 -12.13 7.56 11.13
C MET A 112 -13.38 6.97 10.47
N LEU A 113 -14.58 7.35 10.91
CA LEU A 113 -15.85 6.80 10.42
C LEU A 113 -16.17 7.21 8.97
N THR A 114 -15.63 8.34 8.51
CA THR A 114 -15.79 8.81 7.12
C THR A 114 -14.63 8.36 6.21
N PHE A 115 -13.73 7.50 6.69
CA PHE A 115 -12.55 7.02 5.96
C PHE A 115 -11.61 8.14 5.45
N ARG A 116 -11.63 9.30 6.12
CA ARG A 116 -10.70 10.41 5.88
C ARG A 116 -9.34 10.17 6.54
N CYS A 117 -9.31 9.30 7.50
CA CYS A 117 -8.17 8.81 8.27
C CYS A 117 -7.43 9.91 9.07
N ASN A 118 -7.09 9.58 10.31
CA ASN A 118 -6.22 10.39 11.15
C ASN A 118 -4.74 10.19 10.80
N ILE A 119 -4.40 9.00 10.31
CA ILE A 119 -3.09 8.66 9.75
C ILE A 119 -3.22 8.66 8.23
N GLY A 120 -2.40 9.48 7.56
CA GLY A 120 -2.48 9.61 6.10
C GLY A 120 -2.25 8.31 5.33
N ALA A 121 -1.49 7.35 5.88
CA ALA A 121 -1.25 6.05 5.24
C ALA A 121 -2.42 5.06 5.40
N ASP A 122 -3.26 5.22 6.42
CA ASP A 122 -4.29 4.23 6.78
C ASP A 122 -5.45 4.15 5.78
N TRP A 123 -5.57 5.12 4.84
CA TRP A 123 -6.54 5.02 3.74
C TRP A 123 -6.41 3.72 2.94
N PHE A 124 -5.23 3.12 2.95
CA PHE A 124 -4.94 1.90 2.22
C PHE A 124 -5.78 0.70 2.72
N LEU A 125 -6.01 0.59 4.03
CA LEU A 125 -6.71 -0.55 4.62
C LEU A 125 -8.19 -0.64 4.19
N PRO A 126 -9.01 0.43 4.30
CA PRO A 126 -10.38 0.40 3.78
C PRO A 126 -10.43 0.30 2.24
N ALA A 127 -9.46 0.90 1.52
CA ALA A 127 -9.37 0.75 0.07
C ALA A 127 -9.06 -0.71 -0.34
N MET A 128 -8.14 -1.37 0.36
CA MET A 128 -7.84 -2.79 0.16
C MET A 128 -9.05 -3.67 0.50
N PHE A 129 -9.80 -3.35 1.54
CA PHE A 129 -11.03 -4.06 1.87
C PHE A 129 -12.08 -3.93 0.76
N ALA A 130 -12.29 -2.71 0.22
CA ALA A 130 -13.19 -2.47 -0.91
C ALA A 130 -12.73 -3.21 -2.18
N ALA A 131 -11.43 -3.22 -2.48
CA ALA A 131 -10.87 -4.00 -3.58
C ALA A 131 -11.10 -5.51 -3.40
N CYS A 132 -10.92 -6.03 -2.17
CA CYS A 132 -11.22 -7.41 -1.83
C CYS A 132 -12.71 -7.76 -1.99
N ALA A 133 -13.62 -6.82 -1.77
CA ALA A 133 -15.05 -7.02 -2.01
C ALA A 133 -15.35 -7.32 -3.49
N LEU A 134 -14.80 -6.51 -4.40
CA LEU A 134 -14.91 -6.76 -5.84
C LEU A 134 -14.20 -8.06 -6.25
N TYR A 135 -13.04 -8.32 -5.67
CA TYR A 135 -12.28 -9.55 -5.92
C TYR A 135 -13.02 -10.81 -5.45
N CYS A 136 -13.86 -10.72 -4.41
CA CYS A 136 -14.74 -11.80 -3.96
C CYS A 136 -15.76 -12.20 -5.04
N LEU A 137 -16.30 -11.23 -5.77
CA LEU A 137 -17.20 -11.48 -6.90
C LEU A 137 -16.44 -12.13 -8.07
N TYR A 138 -15.27 -11.60 -8.40
CA TYR A 138 -14.40 -12.17 -9.44
C TYR A 138 -14.06 -13.65 -9.19
N ILE A 139 -13.75 -14.02 -7.96
CA ILE A 139 -13.45 -15.42 -7.61
C ILE A 139 -14.63 -16.35 -7.94
N ARG A 140 -15.86 -15.88 -7.77
CA ARG A 140 -17.09 -16.68 -7.99
C ARG A 140 -17.54 -16.73 -9.44
N PHE A 141 -17.29 -15.65 -10.18
CA PHE A 141 -17.68 -15.49 -11.58
C PHE A 141 -16.45 -15.20 -12.44
N PRO A 142 -15.58 -16.19 -12.71
CA PRO A 142 -14.23 -15.95 -13.25
C PRO A 142 -14.21 -15.64 -14.76
N LYS A 143 -15.10 -14.76 -15.25
CA LYS A 143 -15.05 -14.21 -16.62
C LYS A 143 -13.97 -13.11 -16.67
N LYS A 144 -12.71 -13.52 -16.80
CA LYS A 144 -11.51 -12.67 -16.65
C LYS A 144 -11.57 -11.37 -17.46
N LEU A 145 -11.92 -11.46 -18.74
CA LEU A 145 -11.99 -10.29 -19.63
C LEU A 145 -13.11 -9.32 -19.22
N ALA A 146 -14.30 -9.85 -18.88
CA ALA A 146 -15.43 -9.02 -18.45
C ALA A 146 -15.11 -8.24 -17.16
N TRP A 147 -14.42 -8.87 -16.21
CA TRP A 147 -13.99 -8.19 -14.97
C TRP A 147 -12.90 -7.15 -15.21
N GLY A 148 -11.95 -7.41 -16.13
CA GLY A 148 -10.94 -6.43 -16.54
C GLY A 148 -11.56 -5.20 -17.16
N ILE A 149 -12.45 -5.39 -18.15
CA ILE A 149 -13.17 -4.30 -18.82
C ILE A 149 -14.09 -3.58 -17.83
N GLY A 150 -14.89 -4.30 -17.06
CA GLY A 150 -15.83 -3.73 -16.08
C GLY A 150 -15.11 -2.94 -14.98
N GLY A 151 -13.99 -3.44 -14.47
CA GLY A 151 -13.17 -2.73 -13.48
C GLY A 151 -12.56 -1.45 -14.05
N GLY A 152 -12.04 -1.50 -15.27
CA GLY A 152 -11.53 -0.33 -15.97
C GLY A 152 -12.61 0.72 -16.22
N LEU A 153 -13.77 0.30 -16.73
CA LEU A 153 -14.93 1.20 -16.96
C LEU A 153 -15.44 1.81 -15.64
N LEU A 154 -15.47 1.03 -14.57
CA LEU A 154 -15.85 1.53 -13.26
C LEU A 154 -14.87 2.62 -12.78
N CYS A 155 -13.56 2.43 -12.93
CA CYS A 155 -12.58 3.45 -12.60
C CYS A 155 -12.78 4.73 -13.41
N ILE A 156 -13.06 4.60 -14.72
CA ILE A 156 -13.33 5.74 -15.59
C ILE A 156 -14.62 6.45 -15.17
N ALA A 157 -15.70 5.72 -14.92
CA ALA A 157 -16.98 6.28 -14.50
C ALA A 157 -16.86 7.03 -13.16
N LEU A 158 -16.14 6.46 -12.20
CA LEU A 158 -15.93 7.07 -10.87
C LEU A 158 -15.10 8.36 -10.93
N ARG A 159 -14.30 8.57 -12.00
CA ARG A 159 -13.57 9.83 -12.22
C ARG A 159 -14.52 11.03 -12.41
N PHE A 160 -15.71 10.81 -12.96
CA PHE A 160 -16.70 11.85 -13.20
C PHE A 160 -17.65 12.07 -12.02
N MET A 161 -17.51 11.31 -10.93
CA MET A 161 -18.31 11.54 -9.73
C MET A 161 -17.85 12.81 -8.98
N PRO A 162 -18.78 13.50 -8.31
CA PRO A 162 -18.45 14.65 -7.47
C PRO A 162 -17.39 14.30 -6.44
N ALA A 163 -16.50 15.25 -6.16
CA ALA A 163 -15.49 15.07 -5.11
C ALA A 163 -16.16 14.77 -3.76
N GLY A 164 -15.70 13.74 -3.09
CA GLY A 164 -16.23 13.30 -1.80
C GLY A 164 -15.51 12.07 -1.26
N HIS A 165 -15.72 11.75 0.03
CA HIS A 165 -14.94 10.68 0.68
C HIS A 165 -15.40 9.29 0.27
N VAL A 166 -16.71 9.07 0.18
CA VAL A 166 -17.28 7.79 -0.26
C VAL A 166 -16.93 7.50 -1.72
N PRO A 167 -17.11 8.45 -2.67
CA PRO A 167 -16.63 8.27 -4.03
C PRO A 167 -15.13 7.96 -4.11
N THR A 168 -14.30 8.65 -3.33
CA THR A 168 -12.85 8.40 -3.30
C THR A 168 -12.52 7.01 -2.78
N LEU A 169 -13.18 6.50 -1.75
CA LEU A 169 -12.99 5.15 -1.24
C LEU A 169 -13.38 4.10 -2.30
N ILE A 170 -14.53 4.29 -2.95
CA ILE A 170 -15.00 3.38 -4.00
C ILE A 170 -14.02 3.39 -5.19
N PHE A 171 -13.55 4.55 -5.61
CA PHE A 171 -12.53 4.70 -6.64
C PHE A 171 -11.23 3.95 -6.29
N ARG A 172 -10.71 4.18 -5.08
CA ARG A 172 -9.50 3.48 -4.59
C ARG A 172 -9.70 1.97 -4.57
N GLY A 173 -10.88 1.50 -4.15
CA GLY A 173 -11.25 0.09 -4.15
C GLY A 173 -11.33 -0.50 -5.56
N ALA A 174 -11.95 0.20 -6.51
CA ALA A 174 -12.05 -0.22 -7.91
C ALA A 174 -10.67 -0.26 -8.59
N LEU A 175 -9.86 0.77 -8.41
CA LEU A 175 -8.50 0.82 -8.93
C LEU A 175 -7.61 -0.28 -8.30
N GLY A 176 -7.73 -0.47 -6.99
CA GLY A 176 -7.05 -1.55 -6.28
C GLY A 176 -7.45 -2.94 -6.79
N PHE A 177 -8.74 -3.13 -7.11
CA PHE A 177 -9.24 -4.36 -7.73
C PHE A 177 -8.60 -4.61 -9.10
N VAL A 178 -8.45 -3.59 -9.94
CA VAL A 178 -7.77 -3.73 -11.25
C VAL A 178 -6.33 -4.22 -11.07
N PHE A 179 -5.59 -3.67 -10.11
CA PHE A 179 -4.24 -4.13 -9.81
C PHE A 179 -4.21 -5.53 -9.16
N MET A 180 -5.17 -5.89 -8.30
CA MET A 180 -5.29 -7.26 -7.80
C MET A 180 -5.57 -8.23 -8.93
N LEU A 181 -6.43 -7.88 -9.87
CA LEU A 181 -6.72 -8.69 -11.05
C LEU A 181 -5.47 -8.86 -11.91
N ALA A 182 -4.71 -7.78 -12.16
CA ALA A 182 -3.43 -7.86 -12.87
C ALA A 182 -2.46 -8.82 -12.18
N GLY A 183 -2.33 -8.75 -10.85
CA GLY A 183 -1.50 -9.67 -10.07
C GLY A 183 -1.93 -11.13 -10.18
N ASN A 184 -3.24 -11.41 -10.20
CA ASN A 184 -3.74 -12.77 -10.38
C ASN A 184 -3.50 -13.30 -11.80
N LEU A 185 -3.79 -12.47 -12.83
CA LEU A 185 -3.65 -12.87 -14.23
C LEU A 185 -2.18 -13.03 -14.66
N LEU A 186 -1.31 -12.17 -14.16
CA LEU A 186 0.12 -12.14 -14.48
C LEU A 186 1.00 -12.89 -13.46
N ASN A 187 0.41 -13.72 -12.60
CA ASN A 187 1.17 -14.42 -11.56
C ASN A 187 2.35 -15.21 -12.13
N LYS A 188 2.14 -16.03 -13.17
CA LYS A 188 3.22 -16.80 -13.80
C LYS A 188 4.32 -15.89 -14.36
N PRO A 189 4.05 -14.92 -15.29
CA PRO A 189 5.10 -14.05 -15.81
C PRO A 189 5.81 -13.22 -14.74
N LEU A 190 5.11 -12.81 -13.67
CA LEU A 190 5.69 -12.04 -12.58
C LEU A 190 6.60 -12.88 -11.67
N THR A 191 6.49 -14.21 -11.69
CA THR A 191 7.36 -15.12 -10.94
C THR A 191 8.50 -15.71 -11.78
N GLU A 192 8.54 -15.46 -13.08
CA GLU A 192 9.60 -15.85 -14.00
C GLU A 192 10.69 -14.78 -14.10
N PHE A 193 11.63 -14.78 -13.16
CA PHE A 193 12.68 -13.76 -13.09
C PHE A 193 13.80 -14.02 -14.11
N LYS A 194 14.08 -12.99 -14.91
CA LYS A 194 15.26 -12.90 -15.82
C LYS A 194 15.88 -11.52 -15.64
N THR A 195 17.21 -11.44 -15.54
CA THR A 195 17.95 -10.18 -15.32
C THR A 195 17.55 -9.11 -16.33
N LEU A 196 17.53 -9.45 -17.62
CA LEU A 196 17.12 -8.50 -18.68
C LEU A 196 15.70 -7.96 -18.46
N LYS A 197 14.74 -8.83 -18.08
CA LYS A 197 13.37 -8.40 -17.80
C LYS A 197 13.31 -7.43 -16.60
N ILE A 198 14.12 -7.65 -15.56
CA ILE A 198 14.20 -6.78 -14.38
C ILE A 198 14.75 -5.41 -14.78
N CYS A 199 15.83 -5.36 -15.59
CA CYS A 199 16.38 -4.10 -16.09
C CYS A 199 15.38 -3.34 -16.98
N VAL A 200 14.69 -4.03 -17.88
CA VAL A 200 13.63 -3.44 -18.72
C VAL A 200 12.48 -2.91 -17.87
N ALA A 201 12.05 -3.66 -16.86
CA ALA A 201 10.98 -3.23 -15.95
C ALA A 201 11.38 -1.97 -15.15
N PHE A 202 12.62 -1.90 -14.67
CA PHE A 202 13.16 -0.68 -14.07
C PHE A 202 13.15 0.49 -15.04
N ALA A 203 13.68 0.31 -16.25
CA ALA A 203 13.74 1.36 -17.27
C ALA A 203 12.33 1.89 -17.63
N LEU A 204 11.36 1.00 -17.79
CA LEU A 204 9.97 1.39 -18.08
C LEU A 204 9.32 2.15 -16.91
N THR A 205 9.60 1.74 -15.68
CA THR A 205 9.10 2.45 -14.48
C THR A 205 9.73 3.84 -14.35
N ALA A 206 11.04 3.95 -14.59
CA ALA A 206 11.74 5.23 -14.57
C ALA A 206 11.28 6.16 -15.72
N ALA A 207 11.07 5.62 -16.92
CA ALA A 207 10.52 6.37 -18.05
C ALA A 207 9.10 6.88 -17.75
N ALA A 208 8.24 6.06 -17.12
CA ALA A 208 6.91 6.48 -16.72
C ALA A 208 6.97 7.62 -15.69
N ALA A 209 7.86 7.54 -14.69
CA ALA A 209 8.04 8.60 -13.70
C ALA A 209 8.54 9.92 -14.36
N ALA A 210 9.46 9.83 -15.32
CA ALA A 210 9.90 10.98 -16.10
C ALA A 210 8.77 11.59 -16.94
N MET A 211 7.90 10.74 -17.52
CA MET A 211 6.71 11.20 -18.25
C MET A 211 5.71 11.90 -17.33
N TYR A 212 5.51 11.40 -16.11
CA TYR A 212 4.63 12.08 -15.12
C TYR A 212 5.08 13.50 -14.85
N LEU A 213 6.39 13.71 -14.67
CA LEU A 213 6.94 15.05 -14.49
C LEU A 213 6.80 15.92 -15.75
N LYS A 214 7.28 15.40 -16.89
CA LYS A 214 7.34 16.18 -18.13
C LYS A 214 5.96 16.59 -18.64
N LEU A 215 4.96 15.74 -18.48
CA LEU A 215 3.59 15.94 -18.97
C LEU A 215 2.63 16.38 -17.87
N SER A 216 3.12 16.64 -16.65
CA SER A 216 2.30 16.99 -15.47
C SER A 216 1.15 16.00 -15.22
N ILE A 217 1.39 14.72 -15.49
CA ILE A 217 0.40 13.64 -15.28
C ILE A 217 0.29 13.36 -13.79
N ASN A 218 -0.93 13.38 -13.27
CA ASN A 218 -1.21 13.06 -11.88
C ASN A 218 -2.00 11.75 -11.77
N ASN A 219 -1.28 10.67 -11.44
CA ASN A 219 -1.89 9.39 -11.10
C ASN A 219 -1.64 9.10 -9.63
N SER A 220 -2.67 9.13 -8.81
CA SER A 220 -2.53 8.95 -7.36
C SER A 220 -3.72 8.21 -6.76
N PHE A 221 -3.44 7.09 -6.13
CA PHE A 221 -4.42 6.39 -5.30
C PHE A 221 -4.97 7.28 -4.18
N PHE A 222 -4.07 8.04 -3.54
CA PHE A 222 -4.45 8.86 -2.39
C PHE A 222 -5.44 9.96 -2.76
N SER A 223 -5.17 10.71 -3.82
CA SER A 223 -6.06 11.80 -4.25
C SER A 223 -7.23 11.33 -5.10
N GLY A 224 -7.24 10.07 -5.55
CA GLY A 224 -8.25 9.56 -6.48
C GLY A 224 -8.10 10.12 -7.90
N LYS A 225 -6.91 10.62 -8.26
CA LYS A 225 -6.61 11.14 -9.60
C LYS A 225 -6.04 10.06 -10.48
N LEU A 226 -6.48 10.03 -11.74
CA LEU A 226 -6.04 9.05 -12.73
C LEU A 226 -6.06 9.70 -14.12
N ASP A 227 -5.01 10.46 -14.44
CA ASP A 227 -4.92 11.19 -15.70
C ASP A 227 -4.54 10.25 -16.86
N ASN A 228 -3.68 9.28 -16.61
CA ASN A 228 -3.30 8.26 -17.59
C ASN A 228 -3.34 6.85 -16.97
N PRO A 229 -4.48 6.15 -17.08
CA PRO A 229 -4.66 4.82 -16.49
C PRO A 229 -3.74 3.75 -17.09
N VAL A 230 -3.43 3.84 -18.40
CA VAL A 230 -2.57 2.86 -19.07
C VAL A 230 -1.13 2.99 -18.56
N LEU A 231 -0.61 4.20 -18.52
CA LEU A 231 0.74 4.46 -18.01
C LEU A 231 0.85 4.03 -16.54
N TYR A 232 -0.19 4.27 -15.73
CA TYR A 232 -0.21 3.87 -14.33
C TYR A 232 -0.27 2.35 -14.14
N LEU A 233 -1.02 1.65 -14.99
CA LEU A 233 -1.08 0.19 -14.96
C LEU A 233 0.27 -0.42 -15.36
N VAL A 234 0.90 0.09 -16.42
CA VAL A 234 2.21 -0.38 -16.90
C VAL A 234 3.29 -0.13 -15.85
N SER A 235 3.39 1.09 -15.32
CA SER A 235 4.41 1.41 -14.30
C SER A 235 4.19 0.61 -13.02
N GLY A 236 2.95 0.42 -12.60
CA GLY A 236 2.61 -0.40 -11.43
C GLY A 236 3.06 -1.86 -11.57
N ILE A 237 2.80 -2.49 -12.74
CA ILE A 237 3.22 -3.86 -13.02
C ILE A 237 4.74 -3.96 -13.14
N CYS A 238 5.37 -3.07 -13.91
CA CYS A 238 6.82 -3.07 -14.12
C CYS A 238 7.57 -2.80 -12.80
N GLY A 239 7.15 -1.79 -12.02
CA GLY A 239 7.76 -1.48 -10.74
C GLY A 239 7.61 -2.62 -9.72
N THR A 240 6.45 -3.30 -9.71
CA THR A 240 6.26 -4.49 -8.89
C THR A 240 7.23 -5.60 -9.28
N TYR A 241 7.35 -5.91 -10.57
CA TYR A 241 8.27 -6.94 -11.07
C TYR A 241 9.72 -6.60 -10.75
N PHE A 242 10.11 -5.33 -10.92
CA PHE A 242 11.45 -4.84 -10.56
C PHE A 242 11.76 -5.06 -9.08
N VAL A 243 10.87 -4.64 -8.17
CA VAL A 243 11.07 -4.81 -6.72
C VAL A 243 11.09 -6.30 -6.33
N MET A 244 10.22 -7.13 -6.90
CA MET A 244 10.22 -8.58 -6.68
C MET A 244 11.53 -9.22 -7.14
N GLY A 245 12.06 -8.77 -8.28
CA GLY A 245 13.34 -9.23 -8.81
C GLY A 245 14.50 -8.93 -7.86
N ILE A 246 14.56 -7.71 -7.32
CA ILE A 246 15.56 -7.33 -6.31
C ILE A 246 15.35 -8.12 -5.00
N ALA A 247 14.12 -8.25 -4.54
CA ALA A 247 13.79 -8.94 -3.29
C ALA A 247 14.26 -10.41 -3.29
N ARG A 248 14.26 -11.05 -4.47
CA ARG A 248 14.77 -12.41 -4.64
C ARG A 248 16.28 -12.54 -4.40
N LEU A 249 17.03 -11.46 -4.66
CA LEU A 249 18.50 -11.44 -4.46
C LEU A 249 18.88 -11.25 -2.99
N ILE A 250 17.93 -10.94 -2.12
CA ILE A 250 18.19 -10.70 -0.69
C ILE A 250 18.10 -12.02 0.08
N PRO A 251 19.24 -12.55 0.61
CA PRO A 251 19.26 -13.82 1.32
C PRO A 251 18.88 -13.67 2.81
N TRP A 252 18.76 -12.45 3.32
CA TRP A 252 18.67 -12.17 4.75
C TRP A 252 17.27 -12.35 5.31
N LYS A 253 17.09 -13.33 6.19
CA LYS A 253 15.81 -13.65 6.84
C LYS A 253 15.22 -12.48 7.63
N TRP A 254 16.04 -11.61 8.22
CA TRP A 254 15.58 -10.46 8.99
C TRP A 254 14.82 -9.45 8.11
N VAL A 255 15.17 -9.32 6.82
CA VAL A 255 14.39 -8.48 5.88
C VAL A 255 12.97 -9.01 5.73
N GLY A 256 12.80 -10.32 5.61
CA GLY A 256 11.49 -10.95 5.58
C GLY A 256 10.66 -10.65 6.85
N CYS A 257 11.30 -10.58 8.02
CA CYS A 257 10.62 -10.20 9.27
C CYS A 257 10.02 -8.78 9.20
N ILE A 258 10.71 -7.82 8.56
CA ILE A 258 10.18 -6.47 8.32
C ILE A 258 8.93 -6.55 7.44
N GLY A 259 9.00 -7.30 6.33
CA GLY A 259 7.86 -7.46 5.42
C GLY A 259 6.64 -8.11 6.06
N GLN A 260 6.85 -9.04 7.00
CA GLN A 260 5.77 -9.64 7.79
C GLN A 260 5.10 -8.65 8.74
N ASN A 261 5.76 -7.56 9.05
CA ASN A 261 5.28 -6.49 9.91
C ASN A 261 4.93 -5.20 9.13
N ALA A 262 4.87 -5.28 7.80
CA ALA A 262 4.58 -4.12 6.96
C ALA A 262 3.27 -3.39 7.33
N LEU A 263 2.27 -4.12 7.82
CA LEU A 263 1.01 -3.55 8.29
C LEU A 263 1.20 -2.71 9.56
N THR A 264 2.02 -3.17 10.50
CA THR A 264 2.36 -2.41 11.72
C THR A 264 3.06 -1.11 11.33
N ILE A 265 4.11 -1.20 10.50
CA ILE A 265 4.85 -0.03 10.04
C ILE A 265 3.93 0.96 9.30
N MET A 266 3.00 0.46 8.49
CA MET A 266 2.03 1.30 7.77
C MET A 266 1.17 2.12 8.73
N GLY A 267 0.67 1.52 9.81
CA GLY A 267 -0.19 2.19 10.78
C GLY A 267 0.55 3.07 11.80
N THR A 268 1.89 2.97 11.93
CA THR A 268 2.62 3.65 13.01
C THR A 268 3.65 4.67 12.54
N HIS A 269 4.30 4.48 11.39
CA HIS A 269 5.42 5.33 10.96
C HIS A 269 5.06 6.83 10.85
N GLN A 270 3.83 7.16 10.46
CA GLN A 270 3.41 8.57 10.39
C GLN A 270 3.18 9.19 11.76
N LEU A 271 2.85 8.40 12.78
CA LEU A 271 2.77 8.94 14.16
C LEU A 271 4.13 9.44 14.61
N VAL A 272 5.20 8.73 14.25
CA VAL A 272 6.57 9.18 14.49
C VAL A 272 6.88 10.44 13.68
N LEU A 273 6.50 10.48 12.41
CA LEU A 273 6.70 11.63 11.52
C LEU A 273 6.00 12.90 12.01
N TYR A 274 4.86 12.79 12.68
CA TYR A 274 4.14 13.95 13.23
C TYR A 274 4.87 14.63 14.39
N THR A 275 5.81 13.94 15.04
CA THR A 275 6.59 14.48 16.16
C THR A 275 7.98 14.97 15.78
N VAL A 276 8.51 14.49 14.67
CA VAL A 276 9.88 14.81 14.26
C VAL A 276 9.86 15.94 13.23
N LYS A 277 10.61 17.02 13.51
CA LYS A 277 10.87 18.03 12.49
C LYS A 277 11.87 17.48 11.49
N ILE A 278 11.47 17.37 10.23
CA ILE A 278 12.33 16.87 9.16
C ILE A 278 12.87 18.07 8.38
N GLY A 279 14.21 18.19 8.37
CA GLY A 279 14.88 19.17 7.52
C GLY A 279 15.01 18.69 6.09
N SER A 280 15.25 19.64 5.16
CA SER A 280 15.32 19.37 3.74
C SER A 280 16.66 18.80 3.25
N SER A 281 17.70 18.75 4.10
CA SER A 281 18.98 18.19 3.67
C SER A 281 18.95 16.66 3.57
N PRO A 282 19.76 16.04 2.68
CA PRO A 282 19.85 14.59 2.57
C PRO A 282 20.21 13.89 3.89
N LEU A 283 21.04 14.53 4.73
CA LEU A 283 21.41 13.99 6.05
C LEU A 283 20.21 13.89 6.98
N TRP A 284 19.30 14.88 6.96
CA TRP A 284 18.05 14.82 7.71
C TRP A 284 17.13 13.74 7.21
N VAL A 285 17.03 13.53 5.91
CA VAL A 285 16.22 12.45 5.31
C VAL A 285 16.72 11.08 5.77
N VAL A 286 18.05 10.85 5.68
CA VAL A 286 18.67 9.59 6.15
C VAL A 286 18.50 9.41 7.65
N GLY A 287 18.82 10.45 8.43
CA GLY A 287 18.67 10.42 9.90
C GLY A 287 17.23 10.12 10.33
N SER A 288 16.24 10.75 9.70
CA SER A 288 14.82 10.50 9.97
C SER A 288 14.41 9.07 9.60
N PHE A 289 14.92 8.54 8.49
CA PHE A 289 14.65 7.16 8.09
C PHE A 289 15.20 6.16 9.12
N LEU A 290 16.43 6.36 9.58
CA LEU A 290 17.05 5.51 10.60
C LEU A 290 16.34 5.61 11.96
N LEU A 291 15.94 6.81 12.35
CA LEU A 291 15.17 7.04 13.59
C LEU A 291 13.82 6.30 13.52
N ILE A 292 13.09 6.47 12.42
CA ILE A 292 11.80 5.76 12.23
C ILE A 292 12.02 4.26 12.25
N ALA A 293 13.04 3.73 11.56
CA ALA A 293 13.35 2.31 11.57
C ALA A 293 13.64 1.77 12.98
N ALA A 294 14.37 2.53 13.80
CA ALA A 294 14.64 2.16 15.18
C ALA A 294 13.37 2.16 16.06
N VAL A 295 12.53 3.18 15.95
CA VAL A 295 11.25 3.25 16.66
C VAL A 295 10.31 2.13 16.21
N GLU A 296 10.22 1.88 14.91
CA GLU A 296 9.40 0.79 14.36
C GLU A 296 9.84 -0.58 14.85
N ALA A 297 11.14 -0.82 15.01
CA ALA A 297 11.62 -2.09 15.56
C ALA A 297 11.09 -2.31 17.00
N VAL A 298 11.05 -1.28 17.83
CA VAL A 298 10.47 -1.33 19.17
C VAL A 298 8.95 -1.53 19.11
N LEU A 299 8.25 -0.77 18.26
CA LEU A 299 6.79 -0.89 18.11
C LEU A 299 6.38 -2.26 17.58
N ILE A 300 7.11 -2.81 16.62
CA ILE A 300 6.89 -4.16 16.10
C ILE A 300 7.02 -5.19 17.21
N PHE A 301 8.08 -5.08 18.02
CA PHE A 301 8.27 -5.97 19.17
C PHE A 301 7.11 -5.87 20.15
N ALA A 302 6.76 -4.65 20.57
CA ALA A 302 5.70 -4.40 21.54
C ALA A 302 4.32 -4.90 21.02
N ILE A 303 3.93 -4.52 19.81
CA ILE A 303 2.63 -4.89 19.23
C ILE A 303 2.53 -6.41 19.03
N ASN A 304 3.59 -7.05 18.53
CA ASN A 304 3.62 -8.51 18.38
C ASN A 304 3.55 -9.25 19.72
N ARG A 305 4.12 -8.66 20.77
CA ARG A 305 4.11 -9.27 22.11
C ARG A 305 2.77 -9.12 22.81
N PHE A 306 2.18 -7.93 22.75
CA PHE A 306 1.03 -7.58 23.59
C PHE A 306 -0.31 -7.61 22.80
N CYS A 307 -0.31 -7.23 21.53
CA CYS A 307 -1.52 -7.00 20.74
C CYS A 307 -1.51 -7.66 19.34
N PRO A 308 -1.00 -8.91 19.15
CA PRO A 308 -0.82 -9.49 17.82
C PRO A 308 -2.14 -9.63 17.04
N MET A 309 -3.25 -9.86 17.72
CA MET A 309 -4.57 -9.99 17.08
C MET A 309 -5.05 -8.68 16.45
N LEU A 310 -4.65 -7.53 17.00
CA LEU A 310 -5.04 -6.21 16.50
C LEU A 310 -4.34 -5.84 15.18
N VAL A 311 -3.27 -6.54 14.83
CA VAL A 311 -2.57 -6.41 13.54
C VAL A 311 -2.81 -7.62 12.62
N GLY A 312 -3.92 -8.33 12.83
CA GLY A 312 -4.34 -9.44 11.97
C GLY A 312 -3.52 -10.74 12.13
N LYS A 313 -2.69 -10.83 13.18
CA LYS A 313 -1.89 -12.04 13.46
C LYS A 313 -2.65 -12.98 14.40
N THR A 314 -2.61 -14.28 14.10
CA THR A 314 -3.19 -15.29 15.00
C THR A 314 -2.16 -15.71 16.04
N ARG A 315 -2.61 -16.06 17.26
CA ARG A 315 -1.76 -16.50 18.40
C ARG A 315 -0.90 -17.74 18.10
N LYS A 316 -1.16 -18.44 16.99
CA LYS A 316 -0.45 -19.66 16.55
C LYS A 316 0.80 -19.41 15.70
N GLU A 317 1.11 -18.17 15.38
CA GLU A 317 2.29 -17.81 14.57
C GLU A 317 3.51 -17.38 15.44
N LYS A 318 3.57 -17.91 16.68
CA LYS A 318 4.73 -17.80 17.55
C LYS A 318 5.71 -18.94 17.31
#